data_d8ae86b2c1fe87731243457915a1026e
#
_entry.id   d8ae86b2c1fe87731243457915a1026e
#
_cell.length_a   1.000
_cell.length_b   1.000
_cell.length_c   1.000
_cell.angle_alpha   90.00
_cell.angle_beta   90.00
_cell.angle_gamma   90.00
#
_symmetry.space_group_name_H-M   'P 1'
#
loop_
_entity.id
_entity.type
_entity.pdbx_description
1 polymer ?
#
loop_
_entity_poly.entity_id
_entity_poly.type
_entity_poly.pdbx_seq_one_letter_code
_entity_poly.pdbx_strand_id
1 'polypeptide(L)'
;MLEVAAPDFSLHATLASGQTFRWRQREEWSYGFIGRNVVKIRQEGDRLLCHSSDSTLTPDRLRHYFALDLDMKEILSSINVDMQIHHAITRHRGLRVLRQEGWETLASFICASFNNIKRIEGMIERLCQAFGEPVSMNGFRSFGFPRPEALAQTSERRLRSLGLGYRAPYLRNTARLVADGRVSMTHLQQVDYDTAKAALMGCDGVGDKVADCVALFGCQKYEAFPIDVWMERAMRYYFRHRRATRARLHAYARRHFGPYAGYAQQYLYHHIRHLRTT
;
A
#
# COMPACT_ATOMS: atom_id res chain seq x y z
N MET A 1 4.99 19.83 -16.59
CA MET A 1 5.90 19.10 -15.70
C MET A 1 5.77 19.72 -14.31
N LEU A 2 5.56 18.88 -13.28
CA LEU A 2 5.56 19.30 -11.88
C LEU A 2 6.93 19.01 -11.30
N GLU A 3 7.39 19.89 -10.42
CA GLU A 3 8.60 19.71 -9.65
C GLU A 3 8.28 19.90 -8.15
N VAL A 4 8.74 18.97 -7.32
CA VAL A 4 8.48 18.98 -5.88
C VAL A 4 9.77 18.67 -5.12
N ALA A 5 10.10 19.49 -4.14
CA ALA A 5 11.21 19.20 -3.23
C ALA A 5 10.91 17.93 -2.41
N ALA A 6 11.89 17.05 -2.32
CA ALA A 6 11.81 15.76 -1.65
C ALA A 6 13.14 15.43 -0.92
N PRO A 7 13.54 16.25 0.06
CA PRO A 7 14.75 15.98 0.84
C PRO A 7 14.55 14.70 1.67
N ASP A 8 15.64 13.97 1.90
CA ASP A 8 15.62 12.71 2.65
C ASP A 8 14.53 11.73 2.15
N PHE A 9 14.32 11.66 0.85
CA PHE A 9 13.34 10.77 0.19
C PHE A 9 14.06 9.83 -0.80
N SER A 10 13.57 8.61 -0.90
CA SER A 10 13.99 7.64 -1.91
C SER A 10 12.77 7.11 -2.67
N LEU A 11 12.60 7.56 -3.90
CA LEU A 11 11.53 7.09 -4.79
C LEU A 11 11.65 5.58 -5.03
N HIS A 12 12.87 5.10 -5.29
CA HIS A 12 13.13 3.70 -5.54
C HIS A 12 12.77 2.82 -4.32
N ALA A 13 13.31 3.13 -3.13
CA ALA A 13 13.01 2.37 -1.93
C ALA A 13 11.50 2.37 -1.61
N THR A 14 10.84 3.51 -1.80
CA THR A 14 9.40 3.67 -1.53
C THR A 14 8.56 2.81 -2.49
N LEU A 15 8.82 2.85 -3.79
CA LEU A 15 8.04 2.10 -4.78
C LEU A 15 8.36 0.60 -4.79
N ALA A 16 9.60 0.21 -4.45
CA ALA A 16 10.05 -1.19 -4.41
C ALA A 16 9.68 -1.92 -3.10
N SER A 17 9.14 -1.23 -2.11
CA SER A 17 8.91 -1.78 -0.76
C SER A 17 7.70 -2.72 -0.64
N GLY A 18 6.97 -2.97 -1.74
CA GLY A 18 5.85 -3.93 -1.78
C GLY A 18 4.53 -3.41 -1.22
N GLN A 19 4.40 -2.11 -1.03
CA GLN A 19 3.17 -1.45 -0.55
C GLN A 19 2.19 -1.09 -1.67
N THR A 20 2.64 -1.15 -2.93
CA THR A 20 1.85 -0.81 -4.12
C THR A 20 2.12 -1.78 -5.26
N PHE A 21 1.17 -1.93 -6.22
CA PHE A 21 1.22 -2.98 -7.26
C PHE A 21 1.12 -2.43 -8.68
N ARG A 22 0.95 -1.12 -8.87
CA ARG A 22 0.69 -0.51 -10.17
C ARG A 22 1.79 0.43 -10.66
N TRP A 23 2.96 0.38 -10.04
CA TRP A 23 4.13 1.12 -10.50
C TRP A 23 5.03 0.23 -11.34
N ARG A 24 5.56 0.79 -12.43
CA ARG A 24 6.45 0.10 -13.37
C ARG A 24 7.64 0.98 -13.70
N GLN A 25 8.83 0.45 -13.49
CA GLN A 25 10.07 1.12 -13.92
C GLN A 25 10.27 0.93 -15.42
N ARG A 26 10.56 2.02 -16.13
CA ARG A 26 11.02 2.04 -17.53
C ARG A 26 12.13 3.06 -17.65
N GLU A 27 13.33 2.58 -17.91
CA GLU A 27 14.54 3.41 -17.94
C GLU A 27 14.67 4.21 -16.62
N GLU A 28 14.82 5.52 -16.70
CA GLU A 28 14.95 6.42 -15.54
C GLU A 28 13.61 6.80 -14.89
N TRP A 29 12.48 6.43 -15.53
CA TRP A 29 11.15 6.85 -15.10
C TRP A 29 10.35 5.71 -14.47
N SER A 30 9.66 6.03 -13.40
CA SER A 30 8.62 5.19 -12.81
C SER A 30 7.26 5.64 -13.33
N TYR A 31 6.49 4.72 -13.89
CA TYR A 31 5.12 4.94 -14.38
C TYR A 31 4.12 4.33 -13.42
N GLY A 32 3.07 5.06 -13.06
CA GLY A 32 2.06 4.57 -12.13
C GLY A 32 0.84 5.46 -12.09
N PHE A 33 0.08 5.32 -10.99
CA PHE A 33 -1.15 6.06 -10.78
C PHE A 33 -1.11 6.81 -9.45
N ILE A 34 -1.60 8.05 -9.46
CA ILE A 34 -1.92 8.82 -8.26
C ILE A 34 -3.39 9.25 -8.40
N GLY A 35 -4.27 8.55 -7.66
CA GLY A 35 -5.69 8.62 -7.90
C GLY A 35 -6.04 8.16 -9.32
N ARG A 36 -6.70 9.00 -10.13
CA ARG A 36 -7.04 8.71 -11.54
C ARG A 36 -5.96 9.10 -12.54
N ASN A 37 -4.95 9.85 -12.10
CA ASN A 37 -3.92 10.36 -12.98
C ASN A 37 -2.87 9.29 -13.26
N VAL A 38 -2.60 9.01 -14.53
CA VAL A 38 -1.35 8.36 -14.93
C VAL A 38 -0.23 9.35 -14.78
N VAL A 39 0.83 8.91 -14.15
CA VAL A 39 2.03 9.73 -13.93
C VAL A 39 3.28 8.98 -14.38
N LYS A 40 4.26 9.72 -14.87
CA LYS A 40 5.65 9.30 -14.92
C LYS A 40 6.47 10.21 -14.01
N ILE A 41 7.29 9.61 -13.18
CA ILE A 41 8.04 10.32 -12.17
C ILE A 41 9.47 9.80 -12.11
N ARG A 42 10.43 10.70 -11.88
CA ARG A 42 11.80 10.35 -11.53
C ARG A 42 12.30 11.25 -10.41
N GLN A 43 13.31 10.79 -9.73
CA GLN A 43 14.00 11.56 -8.70
C GLN A 43 15.34 12.05 -9.21
N GLU A 44 15.63 13.33 -9.01
CA GLU A 44 16.92 13.97 -9.28
C GLU A 44 17.40 14.67 -8.00
N GLY A 45 18.34 14.03 -7.29
CA GLY A 45 18.77 14.49 -5.97
C GLY A 45 17.58 14.62 -5.01
N ASP A 46 17.39 15.80 -4.46
CA ASP A 46 16.31 16.12 -3.52
C ASP A 46 15.04 16.66 -4.21
N ARG A 47 14.83 16.32 -5.48
CA ARG A 47 13.65 16.76 -6.25
C ARG A 47 12.95 15.60 -6.94
N LEU A 48 11.63 15.66 -7.01
CA LEU A 48 10.80 14.81 -7.86
C LEU A 48 10.34 15.60 -9.07
N LEU A 49 10.61 15.04 -10.24
CA LEU A 49 10.10 15.52 -11.53
C LEU A 49 8.95 14.64 -11.96
N CYS A 50 7.77 15.19 -12.16
CA CYS A 50 6.57 14.45 -12.48
C CYS A 50 5.84 15.04 -13.69
N HIS A 51 5.43 14.15 -14.61
CA HIS A 51 4.44 14.44 -15.63
C HIS A 51 3.15 13.69 -15.32
N SER A 52 2.01 14.31 -15.54
CA SER A 52 0.69 13.74 -15.34
C SER A 52 -0.12 13.70 -16.62
N SER A 53 -1.05 12.76 -16.72
CA SER A 53 -2.00 12.65 -17.83
C SER A 53 -2.96 13.83 -17.95
N ASP A 54 -3.21 14.52 -16.83
CA ASP A 54 -4.02 15.73 -16.82
C ASP A 54 -3.53 16.74 -15.75
N SER A 55 -4.14 17.92 -15.73
CA SER A 55 -3.77 19.04 -14.86
C SER A 55 -4.36 18.95 -13.44
N THR A 56 -5.14 17.93 -13.12
CA THR A 56 -5.76 17.80 -11.79
C THR A 56 -4.78 17.33 -10.72
N LEU A 57 -3.61 16.80 -11.13
CA LEU A 57 -2.53 16.50 -10.20
C LEU A 57 -1.77 17.79 -9.87
N THR A 58 -1.86 18.21 -8.61
CA THR A 58 -1.13 19.38 -8.09
C THR A 58 0.15 18.95 -7.36
N PRO A 59 1.12 19.87 -7.14
CA PRO A 59 2.28 19.60 -6.29
C PRO A 59 1.90 19.12 -4.88
N ASP A 60 0.82 19.63 -4.30
CA ASP A 60 0.37 19.25 -2.95
C ASP A 60 -0.20 17.83 -2.92
N ARG A 61 -0.94 17.41 -3.97
CA ARG A 61 -1.39 16.02 -4.09
C ARG A 61 -0.21 15.07 -4.27
N LEU A 62 0.83 15.48 -4.98
CA LEU A 62 2.06 14.70 -5.12
C LEU A 62 2.80 14.58 -3.79
N ARG A 63 2.96 15.69 -3.04
CA ARG A 63 3.53 15.69 -1.68
C ARG A 63 2.74 14.78 -0.75
N HIS A 64 1.42 14.91 -0.78
CA HIS A 64 0.53 14.09 0.04
C HIS A 64 0.68 12.60 -0.26
N TYR A 65 0.66 12.20 -1.54
CA TYR A 65 0.76 10.79 -1.93
C TYR A 65 2.05 10.14 -1.44
N PHE A 66 3.19 10.84 -1.57
CA PHE A 66 4.49 10.37 -1.12
C PHE A 66 4.79 10.69 0.36
N ALA A 67 3.83 11.23 1.10
CA ALA A 67 3.97 11.62 2.51
C ALA A 67 5.20 12.52 2.75
N LEU A 68 5.45 13.48 1.83
CA LEU A 68 6.58 14.42 1.92
C LEU A 68 6.29 15.58 2.88
N ASP A 69 5.06 15.72 3.33
CA ASP A 69 4.57 16.68 4.31
C ASP A 69 4.74 16.21 5.77
N LEU A 70 5.20 14.97 6.00
CA LEU A 70 5.44 14.45 7.34
C LEU A 70 6.84 14.77 7.86
N ASP A 71 6.92 15.07 9.15
CA ASP A 71 8.22 15.17 9.84
C ASP A 71 8.82 13.78 10.06
N MET A 72 9.68 13.38 9.13
CA MET A 72 10.34 12.08 9.21
C MET A 72 11.39 12.00 10.31
N LYS A 73 11.91 13.10 10.81
CA LYS A 73 12.86 13.07 11.93
C LYS A 73 12.13 12.63 13.19
N GLU A 74 10.94 13.19 13.43
CA GLU A 74 10.07 12.76 14.53
C GLU A 74 9.71 11.29 14.41
N ILE A 75 9.19 10.87 13.27
CA ILE A 75 8.76 9.48 13.02
C ILE A 75 9.92 8.50 13.22
N LEU A 76 11.07 8.75 12.59
CA LEU A 76 12.22 7.86 12.68
C LEU A 76 12.82 7.82 14.09
N SER A 77 12.85 8.95 14.80
CA SER A 77 13.27 8.99 16.21
C SER A 77 12.35 8.16 17.09
N SER A 78 11.04 8.26 16.87
CA SER A 78 10.02 7.52 17.64
C SER A 78 10.14 6.00 17.48
N ILE A 79 10.43 5.51 16.27
CA ILE A 79 10.48 4.06 15.99
C ILE A 79 11.87 3.44 16.15
N ASN A 80 12.94 4.23 16.31
CA ASN A 80 14.32 3.76 16.37
C ASN A 80 14.68 3.25 17.79
N VAL A 81 13.97 2.23 18.25
CA VAL A 81 13.97 1.73 19.64
C VAL A 81 14.85 0.51 19.86
N ASP A 82 15.37 -0.11 18.82
CA ASP A 82 16.28 -1.27 18.91
C ASP A 82 17.20 -1.37 17.67
N MET A 83 18.19 -2.26 17.76
CA MET A 83 19.20 -2.44 16.71
C MET A 83 18.62 -2.94 15.37
N GLN A 84 17.53 -3.69 15.39
CA GLN A 84 16.97 -4.27 14.17
C GLN A 84 16.32 -3.18 13.32
N ILE A 85 15.51 -2.33 13.94
CA ILE A 85 14.91 -1.19 13.25
C ILE A 85 15.96 -0.16 12.88
N HIS A 86 16.99 0.06 13.72
CA HIS A 86 18.11 0.95 13.42
C HIS A 86 18.81 0.56 12.11
N HIS A 87 19.15 -0.72 11.95
CA HIS A 87 19.77 -1.24 10.72
C HIS A 87 18.83 -1.08 9.50
N ALA A 88 17.53 -1.35 9.67
CA ALA A 88 16.55 -1.20 8.61
C ALA A 88 16.43 0.27 8.15
N ILE A 89 16.35 1.22 9.07
CA ILE A 89 16.30 2.66 8.80
C ILE A 89 17.56 3.12 8.06
N THR A 90 18.73 2.75 8.58
CA THR A 90 20.03 3.14 8.00
C THR A 90 20.18 2.62 6.58
N ARG A 91 19.78 1.36 6.33
CA ARG A 91 19.91 0.70 5.02
C ARG A 91 18.93 1.24 3.98
N HIS A 92 17.74 1.66 4.40
CA HIS A 92 16.65 2.08 3.51
C HIS A 92 16.24 3.53 3.75
N ARG A 93 17.21 4.41 4.03
CA ARG A 93 16.97 5.82 4.26
C ARG A 93 16.11 6.43 3.15
N GLY A 94 15.14 7.24 3.54
CA GLY A 94 14.24 7.93 2.62
C GLY A 94 12.99 7.14 2.21
N LEU A 95 12.81 5.90 2.69
CA LEU A 95 11.57 5.16 2.47
C LEU A 95 10.39 5.88 3.13
N ARG A 96 9.26 5.95 2.41
CA ARG A 96 7.98 6.50 2.90
C ARG A 96 6.86 5.46 2.85
N VAL A 97 5.90 5.60 3.74
CA VAL A 97 4.60 4.93 3.65
C VAL A 97 3.69 5.78 2.76
N LEU A 98 3.29 5.23 1.60
CA LEU A 98 2.43 5.92 0.63
C LEU A 98 1.01 6.10 1.17
N ARG A 99 0.40 7.25 0.87
CA ARG A 99 -1.03 7.49 1.08
C ARG A 99 -1.78 7.20 -0.20
N GLN A 100 -2.23 5.95 -0.30
CA GLN A 100 -2.86 5.44 -1.50
C GLN A 100 -4.37 5.68 -1.48
N GLU A 101 -5.00 5.55 -2.66
CA GLU A 101 -6.45 5.61 -2.78
C GLU A 101 -7.07 4.40 -2.06
N GLY A 102 -8.06 4.66 -1.20
CA GLY A 102 -8.56 3.66 -0.26
C GLY A 102 -9.23 2.45 -0.91
N TRP A 103 -10.09 2.67 -1.93
CA TRP A 103 -10.76 1.58 -2.62
C TRP A 103 -9.78 0.71 -3.41
N GLU A 104 -8.87 1.32 -4.16
CA GLU A 104 -7.82 0.58 -4.89
C GLU A 104 -6.97 -0.25 -3.91
N THR A 105 -6.64 0.32 -2.76
CA THR A 105 -5.88 -0.37 -1.71
C THR A 105 -6.64 -1.57 -1.18
N LEU A 106 -7.90 -1.41 -0.79
CA LEU A 106 -8.73 -2.50 -0.28
C LEU A 106 -8.87 -3.65 -1.29
N ALA A 107 -9.24 -3.34 -2.51
CA ALA A 107 -9.41 -4.32 -3.58
C ALA A 107 -8.09 -5.04 -3.92
N SER A 108 -6.97 -4.30 -3.96
CA SER A 108 -5.65 -4.85 -4.25
C SER A 108 -5.16 -5.79 -3.14
N PHE A 109 -5.40 -5.46 -1.87
CA PHE A 109 -4.99 -6.33 -0.76
C PHE A 109 -5.91 -7.55 -0.58
N ILE A 110 -7.18 -7.51 -1.00
CA ILE A 110 -8.00 -8.71 -1.18
C ILE A 110 -7.36 -9.65 -2.22
N CYS A 111 -6.91 -9.11 -3.36
CA CYS A 111 -6.19 -9.87 -4.38
C CYS A 111 -4.84 -10.42 -3.88
N ALA A 112 -4.23 -9.78 -2.88
CA ALA A 112 -2.93 -10.16 -2.32
C ALA A 112 -2.97 -11.36 -1.36
N SER A 113 -4.15 -11.79 -0.89
CA SER A 113 -4.29 -12.91 0.05
C SER A 113 -3.67 -14.20 -0.51
N PHE A 114 -2.72 -14.82 0.22
CA PHE A 114 -2.01 -16.05 -0.17
C PHE A 114 -1.47 -16.00 -1.61
N ASN A 115 -0.80 -14.92 -1.99
CA ASN A 115 -0.33 -14.70 -3.35
C ASN A 115 1.07 -14.08 -3.37
N ASN A 116 1.75 -14.14 -4.51
CA ASN A 116 3.02 -13.43 -4.72
C ASN A 116 2.81 -12.15 -5.54
N ILE A 117 3.76 -11.21 -5.42
CA ILE A 117 3.65 -9.87 -6.01
C ILE A 117 3.37 -9.92 -7.52
N LYS A 118 4.11 -10.73 -8.30
CA LYS A 118 3.92 -10.84 -9.76
C LYS A 118 2.50 -11.28 -10.14
N ARG A 119 1.94 -12.25 -9.40
CA ARG A 119 0.56 -12.70 -9.62
C ARG A 119 -0.47 -11.65 -9.22
N ILE A 120 -0.23 -10.91 -8.10
CA ILE A 120 -1.09 -9.82 -7.66
C ILE A 120 -1.12 -8.74 -8.75
N GLU A 121 0.03 -8.29 -9.21
CA GLU A 121 0.17 -7.30 -10.28
C GLU A 121 -0.56 -7.72 -11.55
N GLY A 122 -0.36 -8.96 -12.02
CA GLY A 122 -1.05 -9.47 -13.19
C GLY A 122 -2.58 -9.59 -13.02
N MET A 123 -3.05 -9.85 -11.81
CA MET A 123 -4.48 -9.90 -11.49
C MET A 123 -5.10 -8.51 -11.53
N ILE A 124 -4.45 -7.54 -10.89
CA ILE A 124 -4.86 -6.13 -10.88
C ILE A 124 -4.85 -5.58 -12.31
N GLU A 125 -3.81 -5.87 -13.09
CA GLU A 125 -3.72 -5.43 -14.49
C GLU A 125 -4.91 -5.93 -15.31
N ARG A 126 -5.26 -7.23 -15.22
CA ARG A 126 -6.42 -7.78 -15.91
C ARG A 126 -7.76 -7.19 -15.47
N LEU A 127 -7.89 -6.88 -14.16
CA LEU A 127 -9.06 -6.16 -13.64
C LEU A 127 -9.17 -4.76 -14.26
N CYS A 128 -8.06 -4.01 -14.28
CA CYS A 128 -8.02 -2.68 -14.86
C CYS A 128 -8.31 -2.72 -16.38
N GLN A 129 -7.74 -3.66 -17.13
CA GLN A 129 -8.01 -3.84 -18.55
C GLN A 129 -9.48 -4.19 -18.85
N ALA A 130 -10.11 -4.97 -17.96
CA ALA A 130 -11.49 -5.43 -18.18
C ALA A 130 -12.56 -4.41 -17.79
N PHE A 131 -12.29 -3.52 -16.83
CA PHE A 131 -13.29 -2.65 -16.21
C PHE A 131 -12.84 -1.21 -15.98
N GLY A 132 -11.57 -0.91 -16.18
CA GLY A 132 -11.02 0.42 -16.00
C GLY A 132 -11.15 1.28 -17.26
N GLU A 133 -11.19 2.59 -17.08
CA GLU A 133 -11.18 3.54 -18.18
C GLU A 133 -9.79 3.58 -18.83
N PRO A 134 -9.67 3.56 -20.18
CA PRO A 134 -8.38 3.65 -20.86
C PRO A 134 -7.75 5.03 -20.61
N VAL A 135 -6.48 5.04 -20.29
CA VAL A 135 -5.69 6.27 -20.07
C VAL A 135 -4.37 6.15 -20.81
N SER A 136 -3.95 7.23 -21.46
CA SER A 136 -2.66 7.26 -22.16
C SER A 136 -1.88 8.53 -21.81
N MET A 137 -0.55 8.42 -21.79
CA MET A 137 0.36 9.53 -21.58
C MET A 137 1.71 9.24 -22.26
N ASN A 138 2.09 10.08 -23.22
CA ASN A 138 3.39 9.99 -23.90
C ASN A 138 3.74 8.56 -24.38
N GLY A 139 2.80 7.89 -25.05
CA GLY A 139 2.97 6.51 -25.55
C GLY A 139 2.82 5.40 -24.49
N PHE A 140 2.72 5.73 -23.24
CA PHE A 140 2.34 4.78 -22.19
C PHE A 140 0.81 4.64 -22.17
N ARG A 141 0.31 3.43 -22.44
CA ARG A 141 -1.12 3.09 -22.40
C ARG A 141 -1.38 2.22 -21.18
N SER A 142 -2.42 2.54 -20.43
CA SER A 142 -2.86 1.78 -19.26
C SER A 142 -4.37 2.00 -19.03
N PHE A 143 -4.89 1.45 -17.92
CA PHE A 143 -6.29 1.56 -17.53
C PHE A 143 -6.40 2.02 -16.10
N GLY A 144 -7.35 2.90 -15.80
CA GLY A 144 -7.68 3.31 -14.45
C GLY A 144 -8.11 2.10 -13.59
N PHE A 145 -8.07 2.25 -12.28
CA PHE A 145 -8.60 1.21 -11.39
C PHE A 145 -10.14 1.15 -11.50
N PRO A 146 -10.75 -0.05 -11.58
CA PRO A 146 -12.20 -0.20 -11.68
C PRO A 146 -12.95 0.46 -10.53
N ARG A 147 -14.04 1.15 -10.81
CA ARG A 147 -14.94 1.68 -9.78
C ARG A 147 -15.62 0.54 -9.02
N PRO A 148 -15.98 0.73 -7.72
CA PRO A 148 -16.66 -0.31 -6.94
C PRO A 148 -17.93 -0.84 -7.64
N GLU A 149 -18.72 0.03 -8.25
CA GLU A 149 -19.98 -0.29 -8.94
C GLU A 149 -19.76 -1.28 -10.09
N ALA A 150 -18.69 -1.11 -10.85
CA ALA A 150 -18.36 -1.99 -11.98
C ALA A 150 -18.04 -3.41 -11.50
N LEU A 151 -17.31 -3.55 -10.39
CA LEU A 151 -16.99 -4.86 -9.81
C LEU A 151 -18.20 -5.48 -9.08
N ALA A 152 -19.02 -4.67 -8.41
CA ALA A 152 -20.23 -5.10 -7.72
C ALA A 152 -21.25 -5.75 -8.67
N GLN A 153 -21.40 -5.21 -9.88
CA GLN A 153 -22.34 -5.68 -10.91
C GLN A 153 -21.79 -6.86 -11.72
N THR A 154 -20.48 -7.11 -11.66
CA THR A 154 -19.84 -8.18 -12.45
C THR A 154 -20.13 -9.56 -11.86
N SER A 155 -20.32 -10.56 -12.73
CA SER A 155 -20.50 -11.96 -12.27
C SER A 155 -19.20 -12.53 -11.70
N GLU A 156 -19.34 -13.42 -10.70
CA GLU A 156 -18.18 -14.14 -10.15
C GLU A 156 -17.45 -14.98 -11.22
N ARG A 157 -18.19 -15.56 -12.17
CA ARG A 157 -17.61 -16.31 -13.29
C ARG A 157 -16.66 -15.43 -14.09
N ARG A 158 -17.04 -14.18 -14.37
CA ARG A 158 -16.18 -13.21 -15.09
C ARG A 158 -14.95 -12.87 -14.25
N LEU A 159 -15.10 -12.58 -12.96
CA LEU A 159 -13.97 -12.31 -12.07
C LEU A 159 -13.01 -13.51 -11.97
N ARG A 160 -13.54 -14.73 -11.87
CA ARG A 160 -12.72 -15.97 -11.87
C ARG A 160 -11.93 -16.12 -13.17
N SER A 161 -12.51 -15.80 -14.34
CA SER A 161 -11.80 -15.85 -15.63
C SER A 161 -10.64 -14.85 -15.74
N LEU A 162 -10.63 -13.80 -14.93
CA LEU A 162 -9.51 -12.85 -14.80
C LEU A 162 -8.42 -13.32 -13.82
N GLY A 163 -8.55 -14.53 -13.28
CA GLY A 163 -7.55 -15.16 -12.42
C GLY A 163 -7.73 -14.91 -10.92
N LEU A 164 -8.89 -14.37 -10.48
CA LEU A 164 -9.13 -14.11 -9.04
C LEU A 164 -9.36 -15.41 -8.25
N GLY A 165 -9.78 -16.51 -8.89
CA GLY A 165 -10.05 -17.78 -8.22
C GLY A 165 -11.07 -17.60 -7.09
N TYR A 166 -10.76 -18.11 -5.89
CA TYR A 166 -11.63 -18.02 -4.71
C TYR A 166 -11.83 -16.59 -4.17
N ARG A 167 -11.04 -15.61 -4.62
CA ARG A 167 -11.16 -14.20 -4.23
C ARG A 167 -12.28 -13.46 -4.97
N ALA A 168 -12.81 -14.06 -6.04
CA ALA A 168 -13.87 -13.45 -6.85
C ALA A 168 -15.13 -13.07 -6.04
N PRO A 169 -15.72 -13.96 -5.21
CA PRO A 169 -16.84 -13.56 -4.35
C PRO A 169 -16.44 -12.49 -3.33
N TYR A 170 -15.25 -12.56 -2.74
CA TYR A 170 -14.77 -11.58 -1.76
C TYR A 170 -14.69 -10.19 -2.35
N LEU A 171 -14.02 -10.06 -3.50
CA LEU A 171 -13.89 -8.76 -4.16
C LEU A 171 -15.24 -8.20 -4.58
N ARG A 172 -16.13 -9.05 -5.14
CA ARG A 172 -17.47 -8.62 -5.57
C ARG A 172 -18.34 -8.15 -4.39
N ASN A 173 -18.37 -8.91 -3.31
CA ASN A 173 -19.18 -8.57 -2.13
C ASN A 173 -18.65 -7.30 -1.44
N THR A 174 -17.34 -7.18 -1.28
CA THR A 174 -16.72 -5.96 -0.76
C THR A 174 -16.96 -4.76 -1.67
N ALA A 175 -16.91 -4.94 -3.00
CA ALA A 175 -17.25 -3.89 -3.96
C ALA A 175 -18.70 -3.39 -3.79
N ARG A 176 -19.65 -4.29 -3.51
CA ARG A 176 -21.05 -3.90 -3.19
C ARG A 176 -21.12 -3.07 -1.92
N LEU A 177 -20.44 -3.50 -0.83
CA LEU A 177 -20.43 -2.74 0.42
C LEU A 177 -19.90 -1.32 0.24
N VAL A 178 -18.89 -1.15 -0.60
CA VAL A 178 -18.32 0.18 -0.91
C VAL A 178 -19.25 0.97 -1.83
N ALA A 179 -19.80 0.35 -2.89
CA ALA A 179 -20.72 1.01 -3.82
C ALA A 179 -22.02 1.46 -3.14
N ASP A 180 -22.52 0.67 -2.18
CA ASP A 180 -23.73 0.98 -1.39
C ASP A 180 -23.45 1.98 -0.24
N GLY A 181 -22.21 2.47 -0.09
CA GLY A 181 -21.82 3.39 0.98
C GLY A 181 -21.76 2.76 2.38
N ARG A 182 -21.94 1.45 2.50
CA ARG A 182 -21.86 0.72 3.80
C ARG A 182 -20.44 0.65 4.34
N VAL A 183 -19.44 0.72 3.46
CA VAL A 183 -18.03 0.90 3.79
C VAL A 183 -17.53 2.14 3.07
N SER A 184 -17.28 3.21 3.82
CA SER A 184 -16.78 4.48 3.30
C SER A 184 -15.31 4.65 3.64
N MET A 185 -14.43 4.61 2.64
CA MET A 185 -13.00 4.79 2.83
C MET A 185 -12.67 6.17 3.43
N THR A 186 -13.42 7.20 3.06
CA THR A 186 -13.28 8.56 3.64
C THR A 186 -13.63 8.56 5.13
N HIS A 187 -14.69 7.87 5.52
CA HIS A 187 -15.07 7.74 6.94
C HIS A 187 -13.97 6.96 7.72
N LEU A 188 -13.44 5.88 7.16
CA LEU A 188 -12.38 5.09 7.80
C LEU A 188 -11.08 5.88 8.03
N GLN A 189 -10.83 6.91 7.23
CA GLN A 189 -9.71 7.84 7.48
C GLN A 189 -9.95 8.73 8.71
N GLN A 190 -11.21 9.03 9.06
CA GLN A 190 -11.57 9.96 10.13
C GLN A 190 -11.71 9.31 11.50
N VAL A 191 -12.07 8.02 11.57
CA VAL A 191 -12.20 7.28 12.83
C VAL A 191 -10.85 6.76 13.31
N ASP A 192 -10.77 6.29 14.57
CA ASP A 192 -9.57 5.65 15.12
C ASP A 192 -9.23 4.33 14.41
N TYR A 193 -8.01 3.83 14.65
CA TYR A 193 -7.52 2.61 14.01
C TYR A 193 -8.36 1.37 14.35
N ASP A 194 -8.74 1.19 15.60
CA ASP A 194 -9.42 -0.05 16.03
C ASP A 194 -10.84 -0.09 15.41
N THR A 195 -11.54 1.05 15.34
CA THR A 195 -12.81 1.22 14.64
C THR A 195 -12.64 0.97 13.13
N ALA A 196 -11.62 1.57 12.49
CA ALA A 196 -11.36 1.37 11.07
C ALA A 196 -11.04 -0.09 10.75
N LYS A 197 -10.20 -0.74 11.57
CA LYS A 197 -9.84 -2.15 11.41
C LYS A 197 -11.05 -3.06 11.56
N ALA A 198 -11.89 -2.86 12.57
CA ALA A 198 -13.10 -3.63 12.78
C ALA A 198 -14.07 -3.55 11.59
N ALA A 199 -14.29 -2.34 11.04
CA ALA A 199 -15.11 -2.15 9.86
C ALA A 199 -14.52 -2.84 8.61
N LEU A 200 -13.21 -2.77 8.40
CA LEU A 200 -12.52 -3.46 7.30
C LEU A 200 -12.64 -4.98 7.43
N MET A 201 -12.52 -5.53 8.63
CA MET A 201 -12.66 -6.97 8.88
C MET A 201 -14.10 -7.48 8.67
N GLY A 202 -15.08 -6.60 8.63
CA GLY A 202 -16.45 -6.90 8.20
C GLY A 202 -16.59 -7.17 6.69
N CYS A 203 -15.55 -6.90 5.89
CA CYS A 203 -15.54 -7.19 4.46
C CYS A 203 -15.09 -8.62 4.19
N ASP A 204 -15.70 -9.28 3.20
CA ASP A 204 -15.33 -10.62 2.79
C ASP A 204 -13.86 -10.70 2.31
N GLY A 205 -13.13 -11.67 2.81
CA GLY A 205 -11.73 -11.90 2.47
C GLY A 205 -10.73 -10.95 3.15
N VAL A 206 -11.20 -10.11 4.09
CA VAL A 206 -10.39 -9.18 4.86
C VAL A 206 -10.18 -9.74 6.29
N GLY A 207 -9.05 -10.39 6.51
CA GLY A 207 -8.58 -10.77 7.85
C GLY A 207 -7.60 -9.72 8.41
N ASP A 208 -7.07 -9.97 9.62
CA ASP A 208 -6.18 -9.04 10.34
C ASP A 208 -5.10 -8.39 9.47
N LYS A 209 -4.33 -9.20 8.71
CA LYS A 209 -3.23 -8.70 7.86
C LYS A 209 -3.72 -7.77 6.75
N VAL A 210 -4.83 -8.11 6.10
CA VAL A 210 -5.38 -7.30 5.01
C VAL A 210 -5.96 -6.01 5.58
N ALA A 211 -6.69 -6.09 6.69
CA ALA A 211 -7.22 -4.92 7.39
C ALA A 211 -6.10 -3.94 7.79
N ASP A 212 -5.01 -4.45 8.36
CA ASP A 212 -3.85 -3.62 8.73
C ASP A 212 -3.18 -2.98 7.52
N CYS A 213 -3.03 -3.70 6.39
CA CYS A 213 -2.49 -3.11 5.17
C CYS A 213 -3.37 -1.97 4.64
N VAL A 214 -4.70 -2.17 4.62
CA VAL A 214 -5.65 -1.14 4.15
C VAL A 214 -5.69 0.04 5.12
N ALA A 215 -5.69 -0.22 6.42
CA ALA A 215 -5.63 0.81 7.45
C ALA A 215 -4.36 1.67 7.30
N LEU A 216 -3.20 1.04 7.10
CA LEU A 216 -1.93 1.74 6.94
C LEU A 216 -1.86 2.54 5.64
N PHE A 217 -2.05 1.87 4.50
CA PHE A 217 -1.77 2.46 3.18
C PHE A 217 -2.96 3.24 2.59
N GLY A 218 -4.20 2.85 2.92
CA GLY A 218 -5.42 3.46 2.39
C GLY A 218 -6.12 4.40 3.36
N CYS A 219 -5.98 4.17 4.70
CA CYS A 219 -6.65 4.99 5.71
C CYS A 219 -5.68 5.81 6.57
N GLN A 220 -4.37 5.77 6.32
CA GLN A 220 -3.34 6.55 7.03
C GLN A 220 -3.28 6.28 8.55
N LYS A 221 -3.62 5.04 8.97
CA LYS A 221 -3.50 4.61 10.37
C LYS A 221 -2.08 4.11 10.62
N TYR A 222 -1.19 5.01 10.98
CA TYR A 222 0.24 4.71 11.10
C TYR A 222 0.59 3.79 12.27
N GLU A 223 -0.31 3.57 13.21
CA GLU A 223 -0.22 2.56 14.27
C GLU A 223 -0.52 1.13 13.81
N ALA A 224 -1.05 0.94 12.58
CA ALA A 224 -1.29 -0.39 12.02
C ALA A 224 0.03 -1.12 11.75
N PHE A 225 0.08 -2.41 12.09
CA PHE A 225 1.29 -3.24 11.91
C PHE A 225 0.94 -4.54 11.17
N PRO A 226 0.89 -4.53 9.84
CA PRO A 226 0.57 -5.72 9.06
C PRO A 226 1.54 -6.88 9.30
N ILE A 227 1.05 -8.03 9.76
CA ILE A 227 1.86 -9.23 10.00
C ILE A 227 1.54 -10.28 8.94
N ASP A 228 2.37 -10.39 7.92
CA ASP A 228 2.38 -11.51 7.00
C ASP A 228 3.27 -12.65 7.51
N VAL A 229 3.39 -13.73 6.75
CA VAL A 229 4.23 -14.89 7.12
C VAL A 229 5.71 -14.50 7.31
N TRP A 230 6.21 -13.53 6.56
CA TRP A 230 7.59 -13.09 6.65
C TRP A 230 7.83 -12.23 7.89
N MET A 231 6.93 -11.27 8.10
CA MET A 231 6.95 -10.43 9.30
C MET A 231 6.79 -11.26 10.57
N GLU A 232 5.90 -12.27 10.55
CA GLU A 232 5.72 -13.19 11.67
C GLU A 232 7.00 -13.94 12.01
N ARG A 233 7.68 -14.50 11.00
CA ARG A 233 8.96 -15.20 11.17
C ARG A 233 10.06 -14.27 11.72
N ALA A 234 10.15 -13.07 11.16
CA ALA A 234 11.12 -12.08 11.60
C ALA A 234 10.90 -11.66 13.05
N MET A 235 9.67 -11.35 13.42
CA MET A 235 9.34 -10.97 14.80
C MET A 235 9.62 -12.11 15.78
N ARG A 236 9.30 -13.35 15.43
CA ARG A 236 9.62 -14.50 16.28
C ARG A 236 11.12 -14.69 16.46
N TYR A 237 11.92 -14.40 15.47
CA TYR A 237 13.37 -14.53 15.49
C TYR A 237 14.05 -13.35 16.18
N TYR A 238 13.84 -12.15 15.69
CA TYR A 238 14.53 -10.95 16.17
C TYR A 238 14.08 -10.51 17.55
N PHE A 239 12.78 -10.60 17.85
CA PHE A 239 12.22 -10.17 19.12
C PHE A 239 12.05 -11.31 20.14
N ARG A 240 12.63 -12.49 19.86
CA ARG A 240 12.64 -13.68 20.75
C ARG A 240 11.24 -14.16 21.19
N HIS A 241 10.19 -13.86 20.40
CA HIS A 241 8.81 -14.27 20.69
C HIS A 241 8.42 -15.59 20.01
N ARG A 242 9.26 -16.62 20.09
CA ARG A 242 9.12 -17.88 19.33
C ARG A 242 7.77 -18.58 19.45
N ARG A 243 7.10 -18.47 20.61
CA ARG A 243 5.81 -19.13 20.89
C ARG A 243 4.61 -18.18 20.92
N ALA A 244 4.78 -16.89 20.59
CA ALA A 244 3.69 -15.93 20.63
C ALA A 244 2.67 -16.19 19.48
N THR A 245 1.39 -15.99 19.77
CA THR A 245 0.35 -15.93 18.73
C THR A 245 0.49 -14.65 17.91
N ARG A 246 -0.12 -14.60 16.71
CA ARG A 246 -0.13 -13.35 15.89
C ARG A 246 -0.70 -12.17 16.65
N ALA A 247 -1.79 -12.37 17.37
CA ALA A 247 -2.39 -11.31 18.19
C ALA A 247 -1.40 -10.74 19.23
N ARG A 248 -0.64 -11.61 19.91
CA ARG A 248 0.40 -11.16 20.85
C ARG A 248 1.56 -10.45 20.15
N LEU A 249 1.98 -10.92 18.97
CA LEU A 249 3.02 -10.24 18.18
C LEU A 249 2.54 -8.86 17.73
N HIS A 250 1.30 -8.75 17.30
CA HIS A 250 0.69 -7.48 16.87
C HIS A 250 0.60 -6.49 18.04
N ALA A 251 0.08 -6.91 19.20
CA ALA A 251 0.01 -6.08 20.38
C ALA A 251 1.41 -5.65 20.89
N TYR A 252 2.39 -6.55 20.80
CA TYR A 252 3.78 -6.23 21.11
C TYR A 252 4.32 -5.15 20.18
N ALA A 253 4.17 -5.32 18.85
CA ALA A 253 4.70 -4.39 17.86
C ALA A 253 4.11 -2.98 18.02
N ARG A 254 2.81 -2.85 18.20
CA ARG A 254 2.14 -1.55 18.42
C ARG A 254 2.65 -0.86 19.69
N ARG A 255 2.83 -1.60 20.77
CA ARG A 255 3.38 -1.04 22.01
C ARG A 255 4.86 -0.69 21.89
N HIS A 256 5.66 -1.51 21.18
CA HIS A 256 7.10 -1.35 21.06
C HIS A 256 7.47 -0.17 20.15
N PHE A 257 6.77 -0.01 19.03
CA PHE A 257 7.04 1.03 18.03
C PHE A 257 6.11 2.25 18.15
N GLY A 258 5.08 2.19 18.99
CA GLY A 258 4.18 3.30 19.26
C GLY A 258 3.30 3.71 18.09
N PRO A 259 2.95 5.01 17.99
CA PRO A 259 1.95 5.52 17.02
C PRO A 259 2.38 5.39 15.56
N TYR A 260 3.67 5.18 15.30
CA TYR A 260 4.23 5.00 13.96
C TYR A 260 4.68 3.56 13.69
N ALA A 261 4.07 2.58 14.35
CA ALA A 261 4.41 1.16 14.19
C ALA A 261 4.36 0.68 12.73
N GLY A 262 3.49 1.25 11.89
CA GLY A 262 3.39 0.97 10.45
C GLY A 262 4.65 1.39 9.67
N TYR A 263 5.30 2.48 10.05
CA TYR A 263 6.60 2.85 9.48
C TYR A 263 7.67 1.84 9.88
N ALA A 264 7.73 1.45 11.15
CA ALA A 264 8.66 0.41 11.61
C ALA A 264 8.44 -0.90 10.85
N GLN A 265 7.17 -1.32 10.67
CA GLN A 265 6.81 -2.50 9.90
C GLN A 265 7.33 -2.41 8.46
N GLN A 266 7.14 -1.27 7.79
CA GLN A 266 7.52 -1.10 6.39
C GLN A 266 9.04 -1.11 6.20
N TYR A 267 9.81 -0.49 7.11
CA TYR A 267 11.26 -0.57 7.12
C TYR A 267 11.77 -2.00 7.35
N LEU A 268 11.25 -2.69 8.36
CA LEU A 268 11.62 -4.08 8.68
C LEU A 268 11.25 -5.03 7.53
N TYR A 269 10.06 -4.90 6.97
CA TYR A 269 9.58 -5.73 5.86
C TYR A 269 10.47 -5.58 4.63
N HIS A 270 10.77 -4.34 4.25
CA HIS A 270 11.65 -4.06 3.11
C HIS A 270 13.05 -4.59 3.36
N HIS A 271 13.61 -4.42 4.55
CA HIS A 271 14.91 -4.93 4.94
C HIS A 271 15.00 -6.46 4.85
N ILE A 272 14.05 -7.17 5.45
CA ILE A 272 14.02 -8.65 5.46
C ILE A 272 13.93 -9.22 4.05
N ARG A 273 13.19 -8.60 3.16
CA ARG A 273 13.10 -9.03 1.76
C ARG A 273 14.44 -8.91 1.03
N HIS A 274 15.21 -7.85 1.29
CA HIS A 274 16.53 -7.66 0.67
C HIS A 274 17.60 -8.63 1.18
N LEU A 275 17.56 -9.04 2.44
CA LEU A 275 18.49 -10.03 2.99
C LEU A 275 18.40 -11.43 2.32
N ARG A 276 17.36 -11.67 1.52
CA ARG A 276 17.12 -12.96 0.85
C ARG A 276 17.37 -12.95 -0.65
N THR A 277 17.56 -11.78 -1.22
CA THR A 277 17.87 -11.60 -2.65
C THR A 277 19.36 -11.45 -2.90
N THR A 278 20.14 -11.35 -1.84
CA THR A 278 21.61 -11.46 -1.80
C THR A 278 22.04 -12.80 -1.25
#